data_c14bad3847ecc4ddf3c2bafb0ff21587
#
_entry.id   c14bad3847ecc4ddf3c2bafb0ff21587
#
_cell.length_a   1.000
_cell.length_b   1.000
_cell.length_c   1.000
_cell.angle_alpha   90.00
_cell.angle_beta   90.00
_cell.angle_gamma   90.00
#
_symmetry.space_group_name_H-M   'P 1'
#
loop_
_entity.id
_entity.type
_entity.pdbx_description
1 polymer ?
#
loop_
_entity_poly.entity_id
_entity_poly.type
_entity_poly.pdbx_seq_one_letter_code
_entity_poly.pdbx_strand_id
1 'polypeptide(L)'
;TEVQALAEGNYAVNASVSDRAGNTTSNSANFTVDTSAPVVSVNTVAGDDILNNAEQAVAQIISGQVSGASPGDTVTVKLGTHVLTGIVLADGSWNVALDPAVTRTLDRGANTIFVTVTDAAGNTGAASRAITLVGVSPLITINTVSGDDIISGAEKGAPLTLTGSTQQAETGQTVTVTLAGQSFTTTVQADGPWSLTVPAAAMGSLPDGAVAITASVTDLSGNTGNTSRTITVDSQAPALSIDSLTADNIINAAESGQDLPITGTTDAQPGQ
;
A
#
# COMPACT_ATOMS: atom_id res chain seq x y z
N THR A 1 -64.82 6.61 4.41
CA THR A 1 -64.23 7.89 4.03
C THR A 1 -62.83 7.57 3.51
N GLU A 2 -62.64 7.70 2.24
CA GLU A 2 -61.35 7.49 1.58
C GLU A 2 -60.42 8.63 1.99
N VAL A 3 -59.25 8.33 2.56
CA VAL A 3 -58.12 9.25 2.66
C VAL A 3 -57.45 9.17 1.29
N GLN A 4 -57.96 9.92 0.35
CA GLN A 4 -57.37 10.00 -0.99
C GLN A 4 -56.20 10.94 -0.96
N ALA A 5 -54.99 10.44 -1.32
CA ALA A 5 -53.74 11.13 -1.63
C ALA A 5 -53.63 12.57 -1.10
N LEU A 6 -53.39 12.69 0.21
CA LEU A 6 -52.98 13.98 0.79
C LEU A 6 -51.55 14.30 0.28
N ALA A 7 -51.33 15.54 -0.10
CA ALA A 7 -49.98 16.03 -0.42
C ALA A 7 -49.12 16.05 0.83
N GLU A 8 -47.84 16.14 0.68
CA GLU A 8 -46.93 16.37 1.82
C GLU A 8 -47.32 17.63 2.61
N GLY A 9 -47.25 17.55 3.94
CA GLY A 9 -47.55 18.68 4.79
C GLY A 9 -48.23 18.33 6.11
N ASN A 10 -48.50 19.37 6.90
CA ASN A 10 -49.15 19.23 8.18
C ASN A 10 -50.66 19.42 8.06
N TYR A 11 -51.42 18.54 8.62
CA TYR A 11 -52.88 18.52 8.59
C TYR A 11 -53.46 18.50 9.99
N ALA A 12 -54.65 19.05 10.10
CA ALA A 12 -55.45 18.96 11.32
C ALA A 12 -56.80 18.27 11.04
N VAL A 13 -57.12 17.28 11.83
CA VAL A 13 -58.47 16.68 11.85
C VAL A 13 -59.23 17.29 13.00
N ASN A 14 -60.39 17.88 12.73
CA ASN A 14 -61.30 18.41 13.73
C ASN A 14 -62.54 17.53 13.80
N ALA A 15 -62.90 17.11 15.00
CA ALA A 15 -64.15 16.40 15.26
C ALA A 15 -65.02 17.21 16.25
N SER A 16 -66.30 17.29 15.97
CA SER A 16 -67.28 17.94 16.83
C SER A 16 -68.51 17.08 17.00
N VAL A 17 -69.10 17.15 18.17
CA VAL A 17 -70.39 16.47 18.48
C VAL A 17 -71.28 17.43 19.27
N SER A 18 -72.53 17.43 18.92
CA SER A 18 -73.57 18.22 19.69
C SER A 18 -74.52 17.27 20.35
N ASP A 19 -74.96 17.63 21.55
CA ASP A 19 -76.05 16.94 22.28
C ASP A 19 -77.45 17.39 21.78
N ARG A 20 -78.52 16.78 22.24
CA ARG A 20 -79.88 17.15 21.87
C ARG A 20 -80.30 18.55 22.33
N ALA A 21 -79.62 19.13 23.30
CA ALA A 21 -79.84 20.47 23.79
C ALA A 21 -79.11 21.56 22.99
N GLY A 22 -78.28 21.14 22.02
CA GLY A 22 -77.50 22.05 21.16
C GLY A 22 -76.09 22.37 21.72
N ASN A 23 -75.65 21.77 22.82
CA ASN A 23 -74.28 21.99 23.31
C ASN A 23 -73.31 21.21 22.48
N THR A 24 -72.27 21.92 22.00
CA THR A 24 -71.27 21.36 21.11
C THR A 24 -69.94 21.28 21.83
N THR A 25 -69.23 20.16 21.70
CA THR A 25 -67.82 20.00 22.04
C THR A 25 -67.03 19.62 20.79
N SER A 26 -65.78 20.07 20.71
CA SER A 26 -64.88 19.78 19.59
C SER A 26 -63.49 19.43 20.12
N ASN A 27 -62.78 18.59 19.37
CA ASN A 27 -61.38 18.26 19.59
C ASN A 27 -60.65 18.23 18.25
N SER A 28 -59.34 18.50 18.27
CA SER A 28 -58.51 18.47 17.08
C SER A 28 -57.24 17.65 17.31
N ALA A 29 -56.78 16.95 16.28
CA ALA A 29 -55.52 16.24 16.25
C ALA A 29 -54.73 16.63 15.00
N ASN A 30 -53.44 16.89 15.19
CA ASN A 30 -52.54 17.19 14.09
C ASN A 30 -51.81 15.92 13.66
N PHE A 31 -51.55 15.79 12.34
CA PHE A 31 -50.71 14.76 11.78
C PHE A 31 -49.93 15.33 10.62
N THR A 32 -48.80 14.71 10.29
CA THR A 32 -47.96 15.06 9.14
C THR A 32 -48.03 13.97 8.08
N VAL A 33 -48.13 14.36 6.82
CA VAL A 33 -47.93 13.48 5.68
C VAL A 33 -46.53 13.77 5.16
N ASP A 34 -45.67 12.76 5.19
CA ASP A 34 -44.32 12.77 4.64
C ASP A 34 -44.12 11.49 3.85
N THR A 35 -43.91 11.62 2.55
CA THR A 35 -43.74 10.51 1.60
C THR A 35 -42.39 10.57 0.91
N SER A 36 -41.55 11.55 1.29
CA SER A 36 -40.26 11.81 0.67
C SER A 36 -39.18 10.95 1.31
N ALA A 37 -38.58 10.05 0.54
CA ALA A 37 -37.45 9.27 1.01
C ALA A 37 -36.20 10.15 1.17
N PRO A 38 -35.36 9.90 2.20
CA PRO A 38 -34.07 10.56 2.36
C PRO A 38 -33.17 10.36 1.13
N VAL A 39 -32.39 11.40 0.76
CA VAL A 39 -31.36 11.30 -0.27
C VAL A 39 -30.01 11.02 0.42
N VAL A 40 -29.41 9.89 0.06
CA VAL A 40 -28.16 9.39 0.68
C VAL A 40 -27.04 9.46 -0.33
N SER A 41 -25.83 9.82 0.12
CA SER A 41 -24.59 9.69 -0.64
C SER A 41 -23.53 8.95 0.16
N VAL A 42 -22.54 8.36 -0.55
CA VAL A 42 -21.39 7.67 0.02
C VAL A 42 -20.12 8.28 -0.57
N ASN A 43 -19.23 8.75 0.29
CA ASN A 43 -17.95 9.31 -0.09
C ASN A 43 -16.96 8.22 -0.53
N THR A 44 -15.88 8.64 -1.19
CA THR A 44 -14.74 7.77 -1.51
C THR A 44 -14.17 7.17 -0.24
N VAL A 45 -13.92 5.88 -0.25
CA VAL A 45 -13.31 5.13 0.86
C VAL A 45 -11.80 5.02 0.59
N ALA A 46 -10.99 5.15 1.63
CA ALA A 46 -9.52 5.07 1.56
C ALA A 46 -8.87 6.06 0.55
N GLY A 47 -9.63 7.01 0.02
CA GLY A 47 -9.15 8.02 -0.93
C GLY A 47 -9.38 7.69 -2.40
N ASP A 48 -9.45 6.42 -2.78
CA ASP A 48 -9.55 5.95 -4.18
C ASP A 48 -10.50 4.77 -4.40
N ASP A 49 -11.21 4.30 -3.35
CA ASP A 49 -12.06 3.10 -3.36
C ASP A 49 -11.30 1.78 -3.56
N ILE A 50 -9.98 1.80 -3.42
CA ILE A 50 -9.14 0.61 -3.43
C ILE A 50 -8.58 0.41 -2.02
N LEU A 51 -8.82 -0.74 -1.42
CA LEU A 51 -8.25 -1.10 -0.12
C LEU A 51 -7.05 -2.02 -0.33
N ASN A 52 -5.85 -1.48 -0.24
CA ASN A 52 -4.60 -2.22 -0.28
C ASN A 52 -4.31 -2.93 1.06
N ASN A 53 -3.23 -3.71 1.14
CA ASN A 53 -2.87 -4.48 2.34
C ASN A 53 -2.68 -3.60 3.58
N ALA A 54 -2.11 -2.40 3.45
CA ALA A 54 -1.86 -1.49 4.57
C ALA A 54 -3.19 -0.91 5.10
N GLU A 55 -4.07 -0.50 4.18
CA GLU A 55 -5.39 0.06 4.53
C GLU A 55 -6.32 -1.00 5.12
N GLN A 56 -6.26 -2.25 4.65
CA GLN A 56 -7.00 -3.36 5.24
C GLN A 56 -6.51 -3.73 6.65
N ALA A 57 -5.30 -3.33 7.04
CA ALA A 57 -4.74 -3.59 8.35
C ALA A 57 -5.16 -2.58 9.43
N VAL A 58 -5.71 -1.44 9.03
CA VAL A 58 -6.17 -0.36 9.91
C VAL A 58 -7.66 -0.07 9.70
N ALA A 59 -8.32 0.50 10.71
CA ALA A 59 -9.72 0.88 10.57
C ALA A 59 -9.88 1.98 9.52
N GLN A 60 -10.79 1.77 8.58
CA GLN A 60 -11.21 2.76 7.59
C GLN A 60 -12.52 3.41 8.00
N ILE A 61 -12.90 4.50 7.38
CA ILE A 61 -14.18 5.18 7.63
C ILE A 61 -14.99 5.16 6.34
N ILE A 62 -16.20 4.63 6.42
CA ILE A 62 -17.24 4.81 5.41
C ILE A 62 -18.06 6.03 5.84
N SER A 63 -18.22 7.02 4.97
CA SER A 63 -18.92 8.26 5.30
C SER A 63 -19.75 8.77 4.13
N GLY A 64 -20.61 9.75 4.39
CA GLY A 64 -21.39 10.40 3.37
C GLY A 64 -22.27 11.50 3.92
N GLN A 65 -23.26 11.88 3.12
CA GLN A 65 -24.25 12.89 3.46
C GLN A 65 -25.67 12.33 3.30
N VAL A 66 -26.58 12.82 4.11
CA VAL A 66 -28.02 12.55 4.01
C VAL A 66 -28.77 13.87 4.08
N SER A 67 -29.77 14.03 3.22
CA SER A 67 -30.80 15.07 3.33
C SER A 67 -32.18 14.43 3.40
N GLY A 68 -33.12 15.08 4.08
CA GLY A 68 -34.47 14.53 4.28
C GLY A 68 -34.58 13.53 5.46
N ALA A 69 -33.53 13.38 6.27
CA ALA A 69 -33.55 12.63 7.51
C ALA A 69 -33.20 13.55 8.69
N SER A 70 -33.54 13.17 9.91
CA SER A 70 -33.26 13.92 11.12
C SER A 70 -31.94 13.51 11.79
N PRO A 71 -31.24 14.42 12.48
CA PRO A 71 -30.13 14.04 13.33
C PRO A 71 -30.56 12.96 14.34
N GLY A 72 -29.77 11.85 14.40
CA GLY A 72 -30.05 10.69 15.22
C GLY A 72 -30.71 9.53 14.47
N ASP A 73 -31.22 9.74 13.25
CA ASP A 73 -31.77 8.65 12.43
C ASP A 73 -30.65 7.65 12.09
N THR A 74 -31.04 6.37 12.05
CA THR A 74 -30.06 5.28 11.86
C THR A 74 -29.64 5.16 10.41
N VAL A 75 -28.32 5.18 10.19
CA VAL A 75 -27.67 4.80 8.94
C VAL A 75 -27.26 3.33 9.04
N THR A 76 -27.74 2.51 8.10
CA THR A 76 -27.37 1.10 8.00
C THR A 76 -26.47 0.88 6.79
N VAL A 77 -25.28 0.32 7.02
CA VAL A 77 -24.30 0.00 5.99
C VAL A 77 -24.17 -1.52 5.88
N LYS A 78 -24.43 -2.06 4.69
CA LYS A 78 -24.20 -3.48 4.38
C LYS A 78 -22.99 -3.63 3.49
N LEU A 79 -22.07 -4.55 3.86
CA LEU A 79 -20.89 -4.88 3.11
C LEU A 79 -20.63 -6.38 3.23
N GLY A 80 -20.79 -7.10 2.13
CA GLY A 80 -20.85 -8.57 2.16
C GLY A 80 -21.97 -9.06 3.07
N THR A 81 -21.64 -9.88 4.06
CA THR A 81 -22.60 -10.38 5.08
C THR A 81 -22.69 -9.47 6.31
N HIS A 82 -21.84 -8.44 6.38
CA HIS A 82 -21.76 -7.56 7.54
C HIS A 82 -22.81 -6.44 7.48
N VAL A 83 -23.36 -6.11 8.64
CA VAL A 83 -24.24 -4.96 8.85
C VAL A 83 -23.60 -4.07 9.91
N LEU A 84 -23.27 -2.85 9.52
CA LEU A 84 -22.70 -1.83 10.37
C LEU A 84 -23.72 -0.70 10.52
N THR A 85 -23.72 0.00 11.64
CA THR A 85 -24.67 1.09 11.89
C THR A 85 -23.95 2.36 12.34
N GLY A 86 -24.49 3.48 11.94
CA GLY A 86 -24.14 4.83 12.37
C GLY A 86 -25.39 5.66 12.58
N ILE A 87 -25.22 6.96 12.79
CA ILE A 87 -26.30 7.91 12.92
C ILE A 87 -26.08 9.11 12.01
N VAL A 88 -27.16 9.76 11.62
CA VAL A 88 -27.12 11.06 10.95
C VAL A 88 -26.73 12.13 11.98
N LEU A 89 -25.74 12.95 11.67
CA LEU A 89 -25.26 14.05 12.51
C LEU A 89 -26.06 15.35 12.25
N ALA A 90 -25.83 16.37 13.08
CA ALA A 90 -26.57 17.64 12.99
C ALA A 90 -26.38 18.40 11.66
N ASP A 91 -25.27 18.17 10.98
CA ASP A 91 -24.95 18.75 9.67
C ASP A 91 -25.38 17.86 8.47
N GLY A 92 -26.10 16.77 8.72
CA GLY A 92 -26.52 15.79 7.73
C GLY A 92 -25.42 14.80 7.33
N SER A 93 -24.21 14.93 7.85
CA SER A 93 -23.16 13.94 7.63
C SER A 93 -23.40 12.66 8.43
N TRP A 94 -22.76 11.57 8.00
CA TRP A 94 -22.74 10.31 8.71
C TRP A 94 -21.39 9.61 8.50
N ASN A 95 -21.00 8.78 9.46
CA ASN A 95 -19.84 7.93 9.35
C ASN A 95 -20.02 6.61 10.09
N VAL A 96 -19.31 5.58 9.60
CA VAL A 96 -19.28 4.24 10.18
C VAL A 96 -17.85 3.72 10.07
N ALA A 97 -17.31 3.21 11.17
CA ALA A 97 -16.00 2.57 11.16
C ALA A 97 -16.08 1.21 10.45
N LEU A 98 -15.17 0.99 9.52
CA LEU A 98 -14.92 -0.29 8.86
C LEU A 98 -13.70 -0.94 9.54
N ASP A 99 -13.97 -1.86 10.46
CA ASP A 99 -12.94 -2.55 11.24
C ASP A 99 -12.14 -3.51 10.35
N PRO A 100 -10.81 -3.66 10.54
CA PRO A 100 -9.99 -4.67 9.89
C PRO A 100 -10.51 -6.12 10.01
N ALA A 101 -11.23 -6.44 11.08
CA ALA A 101 -11.87 -7.75 11.21
C ALA A 101 -12.95 -7.98 10.15
N VAL A 102 -13.66 -6.94 9.70
CA VAL A 102 -14.64 -7.01 8.60
C VAL A 102 -13.92 -7.16 7.26
N THR A 103 -12.94 -6.30 6.96
CA THR A 103 -12.23 -6.33 5.67
C THR A 103 -11.54 -7.66 5.39
N ARG A 104 -11.03 -8.34 6.42
CA ARG A 104 -10.39 -9.67 6.29
C ARG A 104 -11.34 -10.80 5.90
N THR A 105 -12.63 -10.62 6.05
CA THR A 105 -13.66 -11.64 5.72
C THR A 105 -14.30 -11.39 4.36
N LEU A 106 -14.01 -10.24 3.73
CA LEU A 106 -14.52 -9.91 2.40
C LEU A 106 -13.72 -10.64 1.32
N ASP A 107 -14.40 -10.92 0.22
CA ASP A 107 -13.74 -11.46 -0.97
C ASP A 107 -12.78 -10.42 -1.58
N ARG A 108 -11.65 -10.89 -2.11
CA ARG A 108 -10.76 -10.04 -2.90
C ARG A 108 -11.42 -9.63 -4.22
N GLY A 109 -11.10 -8.43 -4.69
CA GLY A 109 -11.73 -7.84 -5.86
C GLY A 109 -12.91 -6.94 -5.50
N ALA A 110 -13.88 -6.83 -6.38
CA ALA A 110 -14.99 -5.89 -6.25
C ALA A 110 -15.96 -6.30 -5.12
N ASN A 111 -16.24 -5.36 -4.24
CA ASN A 111 -17.26 -5.42 -3.19
C ASN A 111 -18.16 -4.20 -3.30
N THR A 112 -19.38 -4.29 -2.81
CA THR A 112 -20.33 -3.17 -2.84
C THR A 112 -20.74 -2.80 -1.42
N ILE A 113 -20.52 -1.54 -1.07
CA ILE A 113 -21.11 -0.90 0.09
C ILE A 113 -22.53 -0.50 -0.28
N PHE A 114 -23.51 -0.94 0.49
CA PHE A 114 -24.92 -0.58 0.33
C PHE A 114 -25.39 0.13 1.60
N VAL A 115 -25.89 1.36 1.46
CA VAL A 115 -26.29 2.22 2.58
C VAL A 115 -27.78 2.49 2.49
N THR A 116 -28.46 2.39 3.64
CA THR A 116 -29.86 2.78 3.77
C THR A 116 -30.06 3.68 4.98
N VAL A 117 -30.95 4.64 4.84
CA VAL A 117 -31.43 5.52 5.93
C VAL A 117 -32.94 5.55 5.89
N THR A 118 -33.58 5.36 7.02
CA THR A 118 -35.03 5.46 7.17
C THR A 118 -35.33 6.67 8.04
N ASP A 119 -36.20 7.56 7.57
CA ASP A 119 -36.65 8.73 8.30
C ASP A 119 -37.69 8.38 9.37
N ALA A 120 -38.12 9.38 10.12
CA ALA A 120 -39.12 9.21 11.19
C ALA A 120 -40.50 8.84 10.66
N ALA A 121 -40.83 9.11 9.40
CA ALA A 121 -42.08 8.74 8.74
C ALA A 121 -42.04 7.30 8.18
N GLY A 122 -40.88 6.66 8.12
CA GLY A 122 -40.68 5.30 7.60
C GLY A 122 -40.27 5.24 6.14
N ASN A 123 -40.01 6.39 5.46
CA ASN A 123 -39.51 6.38 4.10
C ASN A 123 -38.03 6.04 4.10
N THR A 124 -37.58 5.18 3.17
CA THR A 124 -36.21 4.69 3.12
C THR A 124 -35.49 5.19 1.86
N GLY A 125 -34.39 5.90 2.08
CA GLY A 125 -33.41 6.26 1.05
C GLY A 125 -32.27 5.26 1.00
N ALA A 126 -31.65 5.11 -0.17
CA ALA A 126 -30.53 4.18 -0.36
C ALA A 126 -29.47 4.75 -1.30
N ALA A 127 -28.23 4.32 -1.09
CA ALA A 127 -27.11 4.57 -1.98
C ALA A 127 -26.17 3.37 -1.98
N SER A 128 -25.33 3.26 -3.03
CA SER A 128 -24.30 2.23 -3.09
C SER A 128 -22.98 2.81 -3.60
N ARG A 129 -21.86 2.18 -3.21
CA ARG A 129 -20.53 2.48 -3.71
C ARG A 129 -19.74 1.20 -3.88
N ALA A 130 -19.08 1.06 -5.01
CA ALA A 130 -18.14 -0.05 -5.23
C ALA A 130 -16.79 0.27 -4.60
N ILE A 131 -16.19 -0.72 -3.94
CA ILE A 131 -14.82 -0.71 -3.47
C ILE A 131 -14.10 -1.95 -3.97
N THR A 132 -12.79 -1.91 -4.09
CA THR A 132 -11.98 -3.05 -4.53
C THR A 132 -10.96 -3.42 -3.47
N LEU A 133 -10.97 -4.67 -3.01
CA LEU A 133 -9.95 -5.19 -2.10
C LEU A 133 -8.81 -5.82 -2.91
N VAL A 134 -7.62 -5.27 -2.78
CA VAL A 134 -6.39 -5.77 -3.40
C VAL A 134 -5.41 -6.19 -2.32
N GLY A 135 -4.74 -7.31 -2.49
CA GLY A 135 -3.98 -7.87 -1.38
C GLY A 135 -2.78 -8.70 -1.79
N VAL A 136 -2.27 -8.49 -3.00
CA VAL A 136 -1.03 -9.15 -3.44
C VAL A 136 0.01 -8.06 -3.63
N SER A 137 1.04 -8.07 -2.77
CA SER A 137 2.19 -7.18 -2.96
C SER A 137 3.00 -7.66 -4.16
N PRO A 138 3.54 -6.74 -4.96
CA PRO A 138 4.41 -7.11 -6.07
C PRO A 138 5.65 -7.86 -5.55
N LEU A 139 6.09 -8.85 -6.34
CA LEU A 139 7.36 -9.51 -6.10
C LEU A 139 8.45 -8.73 -6.84
N ILE A 140 9.57 -8.46 -6.18
CA ILE A 140 10.74 -7.83 -6.78
C ILE A 140 11.98 -8.69 -6.49
N THR A 141 12.89 -8.79 -7.46
CA THR A 141 14.15 -9.53 -7.35
C THR A 141 15.33 -8.63 -7.72
N ILE A 142 16.52 -8.98 -7.22
CA ILE A 142 17.82 -8.42 -7.64
C ILE A 142 18.64 -9.58 -8.19
N ASN A 143 19.11 -9.47 -9.43
CA ASN A 143 19.97 -10.46 -10.04
C ASN A 143 21.37 -10.45 -9.41
N THR A 144 22.18 -11.47 -9.69
CA THR A 144 23.60 -11.51 -9.32
C THR A 144 24.33 -10.25 -9.80
N VAL A 145 25.05 -9.63 -8.90
CA VAL A 145 25.78 -8.38 -9.14
C VAL A 145 27.20 -8.72 -9.58
N SER A 146 27.73 -8.00 -10.55
CA SER A 146 29.08 -8.22 -11.14
C SER A 146 29.38 -9.66 -11.61
N GLY A 147 28.40 -10.54 -11.58
CA GLY A 147 28.54 -11.95 -11.97
C GLY A 147 28.73 -12.92 -10.79
N ASP A 148 29.20 -12.46 -9.64
CA ASP A 148 29.56 -13.30 -8.48
C ASP A 148 29.18 -12.68 -7.12
N ASP A 149 28.56 -11.49 -7.10
CA ASP A 149 28.26 -10.71 -5.90
C ASP A 149 29.49 -10.19 -5.14
N ILE A 150 30.64 -10.14 -5.80
CA ILE A 150 31.87 -9.57 -5.26
C ILE A 150 32.21 -8.31 -6.08
N ILE A 151 32.54 -7.23 -5.41
CA ILE A 151 33.00 -5.98 -6.02
C ILE A 151 34.47 -5.83 -5.75
N SER A 152 35.30 -6.06 -6.76
CA SER A 152 36.75 -5.87 -6.72
C SER A 152 37.12 -4.39 -6.72
N GLY A 153 38.41 -4.09 -6.44
CA GLY A 153 38.94 -2.71 -6.52
C GLY A 153 38.76 -2.07 -7.89
N ALA A 154 38.84 -2.85 -8.98
CA ALA A 154 38.63 -2.35 -10.35
C ALA A 154 37.16 -2.00 -10.59
N GLU A 155 36.22 -2.84 -10.14
CA GLU A 155 34.79 -2.64 -10.31
C GLU A 155 34.28 -1.50 -9.40
N LYS A 156 34.86 -1.31 -8.21
CA LYS A 156 34.57 -0.20 -7.30
C LYS A 156 34.90 1.17 -7.96
N GLY A 157 35.80 1.21 -8.91
CA GLY A 157 36.17 2.41 -9.69
C GLY A 157 35.27 2.68 -10.90
N ALA A 158 34.34 1.80 -11.24
CA ALA A 158 33.51 1.85 -12.43
C ALA A 158 32.00 1.98 -12.08
N PRO A 159 31.16 2.46 -13.03
CA PRO A 159 29.72 2.40 -12.86
C PRO A 159 29.23 0.95 -12.79
N LEU A 160 28.28 0.67 -11.87
CA LEU A 160 27.71 -0.66 -11.71
C LEU A 160 26.27 -0.69 -12.26
N THR A 161 25.94 -1.68 -13.08
CA THR A 161 24.57 -1.91 -13.52
C THR A 161 23.92 -2.98 -12.64
N LEU A 162 22.88 -2.59 -11.91
CA LEU A 162 22.00 -3.47 -11.15
C LEU A 162 20.80 -3.82 -12.02
N THR A 163 20.40 -5.08 -12.00
CA THR A 163 19.22 -5.56 -12.73
C THR A 163 18.37 -6.47 -11.85
N GLY A 164 17.13 -6.65 -12.25
CA GLY A 164 16.21 -7.56 -11.61
C GLY A 164 14.90 -7.66 -12.37
N SER A 165 13.92 -8.25 -11.73
CA SER A 165 12.57 -8.40 -12.28
C SER A 165 11.51 -8.08 -11.24
N THR A 166 10.31 -7.74 -11.72
CA THR A 166 9.11 -7.59 -10.91
C THR A 166 8.00 -8.49 -11.44
N GLN A 167 7.10 -8.89 -10.56
CA GLN A 167 5.81 -9.48 -10.92
C GLN A 167 4.72 -8.70 -10.19
N GLN A 168 3.57 -8.50 -10.83
CA GLN A 168 2.44 -7.76 -10.27
C GLN A 168 2.74 -6.27 -9.94
N ALA A 169 3.76 -5.71 -10.59
CA ALA A 169 3.96 -4.27 -10.68
C ALA A 169 3.85 -3.86 -12.16
N GLU A 170 3.12 -2.79 -12.42
CA GLU A 170 2.84 -2.35 -13.77
C GLU A 170 4.07 -1.65 -14.39
N THR A 171 4.16 -1.70 -15.70
CA THR A 171 5.19 -0.95 -16.46
C THR A 171 5.13 0.53 -16.11
N GLY A 172 6.31 1.12 -15.85
CA GLY A 172 6.45 2.52 -15.46
C GLY A 172 6.43 2.77 -13.96
N GLN A 173 6.08 1.77 -13.12
CA GLN A 173 6.18 1.91 -11.66
C GLN A 173 7.64 2.14 -11.23
N THR A 174 7.82 2.99 -10.23
CA THR A 174 9.16 3.34 -9.73
C THR A 174 9.75 2.20 -8.89
N VAL A 175 10.92 1.74 -9.28
CA VAL A 175 11.78 0.88 -8.47
C VAL A 175 12.78 1.77 -7.72
N THR A 176 12.77 1.70 -6.40
CA THR A 176 13.74 2.38 -5.55
C THR A 176 14.77 1.37 -5.05
N VAL A 177 16.04 1.63 -5.33
CA VAL A 177 17.17 0.80 -4.91
C VAL A 177 18.04 1.58 -3.94
N THR A 178 18.35 0.99 -2.78
CA THR A 178 19.25 1.59 -1.80
C THR A 178 20.52 0.75 -1.68
N LEU A 179 21.67 1.41 -1.80
CA LEU A 179 23.01 0.84 -1.68
C LEU A 179 23.83 1.72 -0.72
N ALA A 180 24.33 1.14 0.36
CA ALA A 180 25.12 1.83 1.39
C ALA A 180 24.45 3.15 1.86
N GLY A 181 23.14 3.19 2.03
CA GLY A 181 22.37 4.36 2.46
C GLY A 181 22.08 5.39 1.37
N GLN A 182 22.57 5.21 0.16
CA GLN A 182 22.23 6.06 -0.99
C GLN A 182 21.08 5.43 -1.78
N SER A 183 20.08 6.23 -2.15
CA SER A 183 18.90 5.80 -2.91
C SER A 183 18.98 6.22 -4.36
N PHE A 184 18.65 5.29 -5.25
CA PHE A 184 18.60 5.46 -6.70
C PHE A 184 17.22 4.98 -7.18
N THR A 185 16.75 5.52 -8.29
CA THR A 185 15.46 5.12 -8.86
C THR A 185 15.56 4.75 -10.31
N THR A 186 14.75 3.79 -10.72
CA THR A 186 14.50 3.42 -12.10
C THR A 186 13.03 3.06 -12.26
N THR A 187 12.61 2.55 -13.41
CA THR A 187 11.23 2.14 -13.66
C THR A 187 11.14 0.70 -14.12
N VAL A 188 10.01 0.07 -13.80
CA VAL A 188 9.64 -1.25 -14.34
C VAL A 188 9.44 -1.12 -15.84
N GLN A 189 10.13 -1.97 -16.61
CA GLN A 189 10.03 -2.05 -18.06
C GLN A 189 8.88 -2.98 -18.48
N ALA A 190 8.58 -3.04 -19.78
CA ALA A 190 7.63 -4.01 -20.31
C ALA A 190 8.04 -5.44 -19.90
N ASP A 191 7.05 -6.27 -19.53
CA ASP A 191 7.23 -7.65 -19.05
C ASP A 191 7.93 -7.80 -17.68
N GLY A 192 8.13 -6.67 -16.93
CA GLY A 192 8.53 -6.69 -15.54
C GLY A 192 10.02 -6.53 -15.21
N PRO A 193 11.00 -6.52 -16.14
CA PRO A 193 12.40 -6.30 -15.79
C PRO A 193 12.65 -4.84 -15.38
N TRP A 194 13.72 -4.64 -14.61
CA TRP A 194 14.25 -3.31 -14.30
C TRP A 194 15.77 -3.30 -14.40
N SER A 195 16.34 -2.15 -14.70
CA SER A 195 17.77 -1.91 -14.78
C SER A 195 18.10 -0.52 -14.24
N LEU A 196 19.18 -0.43 -13.49
CA LEU A 196 19.66 0.79 -12.85
C LEU A 196 21.18 0.85 -12.94
N THR A 197 21.74 1.99 -13.38
CA THR A 197 23.17 2.24 -13.32
C THR A 197 23.51 3.07 -12.07
N VAL A 198 24.33 2.50 -11.19
CA VAL A 198 24.92 3.19 -10.04
C VAL A 198 26.20 3.90 -10.53
N PRO A 199 26.34 5.21 -10.31
CA PRO A 199 27.52 5.97 -10.76
C PRO A 199 28.81 5.52 -10.07
N ALA A 200 29.95 5.61 -10.76
CA ALA A 200 31.27 5.28 -10.20
C ALA A 200 31.59 6.02 -8.89
N ALA A 201 31.15 7.28 -8.75
CA ALA A 201 31.33 8.04 -7.52
C ALA A 201 30.66 7.40 -6.30
N ALA A 202 29.47 6.82 -6.49
CA ALA A 202 28.76 6.10 -5.42
C ALA A 202 29.45 4.75 -5.14
N MET A 203 29.90 4.05 -6.18
CA MET A 203 30.67 2.80 -6.04
C MET A 203 31.97 3.02 -5.28
N GLY A 204 32.71 4.08 -5.58
CA GLY A 204 33.97 4.42 -4.91
C GLY A 204 33.84 4.68 -3.42
N SER A 205 32.65 5.05 -2.94
CA SER A 205 32.36 5.31 -1.52
C SER A 205 31.96 4.06 -0.72
N LEU A 206 31.82 2.89 -1.36
CA LEU A 206 31.42 1.66 -0.65
C LEU A 206 32.51 1.23 0.37
N PRO A 207 32.13 0.85 1.58
CA PRO A 207 33.08 0.24 2.52
C PRO A 207 33.42 -1.18 2.06
N ASP A 208 34.64 -1.65 2.38
CA ASP A 208 34.98 -3.05 2.22
C ASP A 208 34.18 -3.93 3.20
N GLY A 209 33.89 -5.16 2.79
CA GLY A 209 33.09 -6.12 3.51
C GLY A 209 31.66 -6.27 2.96
N ALA A 210 30.76 -6.79 3.76
CA ALA A 210 29.38 -7.07 3.37
C ALA A 210 28.56 -5.77 3.26
N VAL A 211 27.94 -5.55 2.10
CA VAL A 211 27.05 -4.41 1.82
C VAL A 211 25.71 -4.93 1.33
N ALA A 212 24.63 -4.47 1.96
CA ALA A 212 23.28 -4.81 1.54
C ALA A 212 22.79 -3.87 0.43
N ILE A 213 22.19 -4.45 -0.59
CA ILE A 213 21.40 -3.77 -1.61
C ILE A 213 19.93 -4.09 -1.29
N THR A 214 19.09 -3.07 -1.16
CA THR A 214 17.65 -3.27 -1.03
C THR A 214 16.95 -2.69 -2.25
N ALA A 215 15.87 -3.32 -2.68
CA ALA A 215 15.02 -2.80 -3.73
C ALA A 215 13.56 -2.88 -3.33
N SER A 216 12.78 -1.87 -3.71
CA SER A 216 11.33 -1.81 -3.47
C SER A 216 10.59 -1.30 -4.70
N VAL A 217 9.35 -1.75 -4.86
CA VAL A 217 8.42 -1.28 -5.88
C VAL A 217 7.01 -1.25 -5.30
N THR A 218 6.23 -0.24 -5.65
CA THR A 218 4.83 -0.12 -5.27
C THR A 218 3.97 -0.24 -6.54
N ASP A 219 2.93 -1.10 -6.50
CA ASP A 219 1.97 -1.24 -7.58
C ASP A 219 0.98 -0.07 -7.64
N LEU A 220 0.13 -0.01 -8.68
CA LEU A 220 -0.91 1.02 -8.81
C LEU A 220 -1.97 0.96 -7.70
N SER A 221 -2.08 -0.16 -7.01
CA SER A 221 -3.00 -0.35 -5.89
C SER A 221 -2.40 0.06 -4.54
N GLY A 222 -1.14 0.55 -4.50
CA GLY A 222 -0.46 0.98 -3.29
C GLY A 222 0.18 -0.16 -2.47
N ASN A 223 0.19 -1.42 -2.97
CA ASN A 223 0.92 -2.50 -2.28
C ASN A 223 2.40 -2.42 -2.60
N THR A 224 3.26 -2.56 -1.59
CA THR A 224 4.71 -2.49 -1.75
C THR A 224 5.35 -3.86 -1.60
N GLY A 225 6.19 -4.22 -2.58
CA GLY A 225 7.11 -5.35 -2.55
C GLY A 225 8.52 -4.90 -2.22
N ASN A 226 9.28 -5.71 -1.49
CA ASN A 226 10.65 -5.44 -1.07
C ASN A 226 11.51 -6.68 -1.25
N THR A 227 12.80 -6.46 -1.53
CA THR A 227 13.81 -7.51 -1.56
C THR A 227 15.16 -6.96 -1.09
N SER A 228 16.07 -7.86 -0.75
CA SER A 228 17.45 -7.51 -0.43
C SER A 228 18.42 -8.54 -1.01
N ARG A 229 19.62 -8.07 -1.37
CA ARG A 229 20.77 -8.90 -1.77
C ARG A 229 22.01 -8.37 -1.07
N THR A 230 22.86 -9.25 -0.57
CA THR A 230 24.15 -8.87 0.02
C THR A 230 25.23 -9.10 -1.01
N ILE A 231 26.10 -8.12 -1.18
CA ILE A 231 27.34 -8.20 -1.96
C ILE A 231 28.52 -8.09 -1.00
N THR A 232 29.68 -8.54 -1.43
CA THR A 232 30.95 -8.35 -0.71
C THR A 232 31.81 -7.37 -1.49
N VAL A 233 32.28 -6.31 -0.87
CA VAL A 233 33.26 -5.38 -1.45
C VAL A 233 34.63 -5.77 -0.93
N ASP A 234 35.55 -6.08 -1.85
CA ASP A 234 36.95 -6.38 -1.56
C ASP A 234 37.84 -5.60 -2.51
N SER A 235 38.31 -4.46 -2.06
CA SER A 235 39.14 -3.56 -2.86
C SER A 235 40.65 -3.71 -2.55
N GLN A 236 41.03 -4.65 -1.71
CA GLN A 236 42.41 -4.87 -1.32
C GLN A 236 43.10 -5.85 -2.27
N ALA A 237 44.21 -5.45 -2.82
CA ALA A 237 45.06 -6.38 -3.53
C ALA A 237 45.83 -7.27 -2.54
N PRO A 238 45.99 -8.57 -2.81
CA PRO A 238 46.75 -9.42 -1.93
C PRO A 238 48.22 -8.97 -1.87
N ALA A 239 48.79 -9.08 -0.69
CA ALA A 239 50.22 -8.84 -0.50
C ALA A 239 51.04 -9.99 -1.15
N LEU A 240 52.12 -9.64 -1.79
CA LEU A 240 53.06 -10.60 -2.36
C LEU A 240 54.49 -10.16 -2.05
N SER A 241 55.27 -11.05 -1.52
CA SER A 241 56.73 -10.83 -1.35
C SER A 241 57.50 -11.96 -2.01
N ILE A 242 58.72 -11.64 -2.47
CA ILE A 242 59.70 -12.61 -2.93
C ILE A 242 60.89 -12.52 -1.97
N ASP A 243 61.30 -13.67 -1.45
CA ASP A 243 62.45 -13.74 -0.56
C ASP A 243 63.75 -13.55 -1.35
N SER A 244 64.84 -13.24 -0.64
CA SER A 244 66.15 -13.15 -1.23
C SER A 244 66.56 -14.50 -1.90
N LEU A 245 66.99 -14.50 -3.13
CA LEU A 245 67.37 -15.71 -3.86
C LEU A 245 68.60 -16.38 -3.25
N THR A 246 69.54 -15.54 -2.77
CA THR A 246 70.76 -15.93 -2.04
C THR A 246 70.92 -15.06 -0.80
N ALA A 247 71.80 -15.37 0.11
CA ALA A 247 71.95 -14.62 1.35
C ALA A 247 72.27 -13.12 1.14
N ASP A 248 72.88 -12.75 0.01
CA ASP A 248 73.27 -11.40 -0.35
C ASP A 248 72.58 -10.88 -1.63
N ASN A 249 71.64 -11.64 -2.21
CA ASN A 249 71.00 -11.37 -3.51
C ASN A 249 71.94 -11.27 -4.70
N ILE A 250 73.14 -11.86 -4.58
CA ILE A 250 74.14 -11.94 -5.66
C ILE A 250 74.38 -13.40 -6.00
N ILE A 251 74.18 -13.78 -7.27
CA ILE A 251 74.44 -15.13 -7.72
C ILE A 251 75.92 -15.20 -8.13
N ASN A 252 76.78 -15.84 -7.37
CA ASN A 252 78.16 -16.07 -7.66
C ASN A 252 78.38 -17.31 -8.57
N ALA A 253 79.60 -17.57 -9.01
CA ALA A 253 79.93 -18.68 -9.93
C ALA A 253 79.64 -20.07 -9.41
N ALA A 254 79.66 -20.27 -8.09
CA ALA A 254 79.29 -21.54 -7.45
C ALA A 254 77.77 -21.72 -7.39
N GLU A 255 77.01 -20.67 -7.13
CA GLU A 255 75.54 -20.65 -7.06
C GLU A 255 74.89 -20.69 -8.40
N SER A 256 75.53 -20.13 -9.48
CA SER A 256 74.98 -20.13 -10.83
C SER A 256 74.82 -21.52 -11.46
N GLY A 257 75.45 -22.53 -10.91
CA GLY A 257 75.36 -23.94 -11.34
C GLY A 257 74.40 -24.78 -10.44
N GLN A 258 73.68 -24.18 -9.53
CA GLN A 258 72.75 -24.85 -8.58
C GLN A 258 71.31 -24.46 -8.90
N ASP A 259 70.37 -25.36 -8.54
CA ASP A 259 68.95 -25.03 -8.51
C ASP A 259 68.67 -24.10 -7.31
N LEU A 260 68.28 -22.85 -7.63
CA LEU A 260 67.92 -21.86 -6.60
C LEU A 260 66.39 -21.81 -6.47
N PRO A 261 65.83 -22.18 -5.30
CA PRO A 261 64.40 -22.07 -5.11
C PRO A 261 64.03 -20.60 -5.02
N ILE A 262 63.00 -20.19 -5.75
CA ILE A 262 62.35 -18.91 -5.60
C ILE A 262 61.19 -19.11 -4.59
N THR A 263 61.33 -18.47 -3.43
CA THR A 263 60.35 -18.52 -2.38
C THR A 263 59.74 -17.15 -2.13
N GLY A 264 58.65 -17.11 -1.47
CA GLY A 264 57.95 -15.87 -1.10
C GLY A 264 56.72 -16.16 -0.28
N THR A 265 56.02 -15.12 0.09
CA THR A 265 54.79 -15.20 0.87
C THR A 265 53.69 -14.41 0.16
N THR A 266 52.45 -14.86 0.30
CA THR A 266 51.24 -14.14 -0.11
C THR A 266 50.14 -14.39 0.96
N ASP A 267 49.25 -13.45 1.09
CA ASP A 267 48.00 -13.55 1.80
C ASP A 267 46.80 -13.90 0.93
N ALA A 268 47.06 -14.14 -0.38
CA ALA A 268 46.04 -14.62 -1.31
C ALA A 268 45.46 -15.98 -0.87
N GLN A 269 44.19 -16.24 -1.20
CA GLN A 269 43.54 -17.51 -0.88
C GLN A 269 44.25 -18.67 -1.62
N PRO A 270 44.34 -19.87 -1.00
CA PRO A 270 44.88 -21.05 -1.63
C PRO A 270 44.17 -21.39 -2.95
N GLY A 271 44.92 -21.55 -4.04
CA GLY A 271 44.41 -21.92 -5.36
C GLY A 271 44.12 -20.74 -6.31
N GLN A 272 44.45 -19.53 -5.92
CA GLN A 272 44.44 -18.33 -6.81
C GLN A 272 45.78 -18.11 -7.50
#